data_91564a3611e516197d97a00c4ebc010e
#
_entry.id   91564a3611e516197d97a00c4ebc010e
#
_cell.length_a   1.000
_cell.length_b   1.000
_cell.length_c   1.000
_cell.angle_alpha   90.00
_cell.angle_beta   90.00
_cell.angle_gamma   90.00
#
_symmetry.space_group_name_H-M   'P 1'
#
loop_
_entity.id
_entity.type
_entity.pdbx_description
1 polymer ?
#
loop_
_entity_poly.entity_id
_entity_poly.type
_entity_poly.pdbx_seq_one_letter_code
_entity_poly.pdbx_strand_id
1 'polypeptide(L)'
;VLKVVQDGPTVTVGSAANTQSTALSVKTGIYRFAAEVAKGGAAIQLGGAANATNSSLYLEKGETVIVKGDSPVRMGITGATSANPVVYTIERSGGNHNQIKVGDYVTISGAATGAFNLSHVEVTAATPTTFTIGGTDGSGFAAFGTGTAEVRNSMKYAIMPKTASGSTVHCTEVQVVVS
;
A
#
# COMPACT_ATOMS: atom_id res chain seq x y z
N VAL A 1 8.03 11.79 20.53
CA VAL A 1 7.29 12.74 19.67
C VAL A 1 6.95 12.06 18.35
N LEU A 2 5.73 12.26 17.83
CA LEU A 2 5.33 11.82 16.50
C LEU A 2 5.73 12.88 15.48
N LYS A 3 6.44 12.48 14.43
CA LYS A 3 6.78 13.32 13.30
C LYS A 3 6.00 12.86 12.07
N VAL A 4 5.40 13.80 11.35
CA VAL A 4 4.79 13.52 10.03
C VAL A 4 5.88 13.18 9.03
N VAL A 5 5.72 12.08 8.34
CA VAL A 5 6.65 11.63 7.29
C VAL A 5 6.05 11.89 5.91
N GLN A 6 4.75 11.66 5.79
CA GLN A 6 4.02 11.85 4.55
C GLN A 6 2.53 12.04 4.86
N ASP A 7 1.91 13.05 4.25
CA ASP A 7 0.47 13.14 4.21
C ASP A 7 -0.08 12.07 3.27
N GLY A 8 -0.99 11.29 3.78
CA GLY A 8 -1.70 10.28 3.02
C GLY A 8 -2.99 10.84 2.41
N PRO A 9 -3.68 10.05 1.59
CA PRO A 9 -4.94 10.47 1.00
C PRO A 9 -6.02 10.69 2.05
N THR A 10 -6.87 11.66 1.79
CA THR A 10 -8.14 11.83 2.51
C THR A 10 -9.21 11.04 1.78
N VAL A 11 -9.99 10.25 2.51
CA VAL A 11 -11.15 9.54 1.96
C VAL A 11 -12.42 10.10 2.56
N THR A 12 -13.34 10.51 1.69
CA THR A 12 -14.69 10.94 2.06
C THR A 12 -15.68 9.96 1.46
N VAL A 13 -16.58 9.46 2.27
CA VAL A 13 -17.68 8.58 1.82
C VAL A 13 -19.04 9.17 2.16
N GLY A 14 -19.99 8.96 1.26
CA GLY A 14 -21.41 9.18 1.52
C GLY A 14 -22.00 8.14 2.48
N SER A 15 -23.29 8.00 2.52
CA SER A 15 -23.97 7.03 3.39
C SER A 15 -23.64 5.58 3.00
N ALA A 16 -23.27 4.76 3.97
CA ALA A 16 -23.19 3.30 3.93
C ALA A 16 -22.26 2.64 2.88
N ALA A 17 -21.45 3.38 2.14
CA ALA A 17 -20.52 2.81 1.17
C ALA A 17 -19.16 2.51 1.79
N ASN A 18 -18.59 1.35 1.48
CA ASN A 18 -17.19 1.06 1.76
C ASN A 18 -16.34 1.68 0.65
N THR A 19 -15.44 2.58 1.00
CA THR A 19 -14.57 3.28 0.05
C THR A 19 -13.12 3.08 0.42
N GLN A 20 -12.30 2.72 -0.58
CA GLN A 20 -10.86 2.58 -0.42
C GLN A 20 -10.12 3.88 -0.76
N SER A 21 -8.98 4.10 -0.11
CA SER A 21 -8.02 5.13 -0.48
C SER A 21 -7.29 4.79 -1.78
N THR A 22 -6.55 5.75 -2.31
CA THR A 22 -5.44 5.46 -3.21
C THR A 22 -4.34 4.67 -2.49
N ALA A 23 -3.45 4.06 -3.26
CA ALA A 23 -2.34 3.28 -2.69
C ALA A 23 -1.36 4.17 -1.91
N LEU A 24 -0.87 3.65 -0.80
CA LEU A 24 0.15 4.24 0.06
C LEU A 24 1.44 3.44 -0.11
N SER A 25 2.55 4.11 -0.41
CA SER A 25 3.87 3.47 -0.28
C SER A 25 4.26 3.45 1.19
N VAL A 26 4.61 2.28 1.71
CA VAL A 26 4.97 2.14 3.13
C VAL A 26 6.39 2.67 3.36
N LYS A 27 6.55 3.67 4.23
CA LYS A 27 7.84 4.27 4.63
C LYS A 27 8.21 3.93 6.06
N THR A 28 7.25 4.02 6.98
CA THR A 28 7.44 3.72 8.41
C THR A 28 6.54 2.61 8.89
N GLY A 29 5.43 2.38 8.18
CA GLY A 29 4.38 1.44 8.56
C GLY A 29 3.56 1.88 9.78
N ILE A 30 3.64 3.16 10.18
CA ILE A 30 2.86 3.72 11.29
C ILE A 30 1.97 4.82 10.74
N TYR A 31 0.68 4.68 10.95
CA TYR A 31 -0.34 5.57 10.39
C TYR A 31 -1.19 6.21 11.48
N ARG A 32 -1.38 7.50 11.37
CA ARG A 32 -2.34 8.26 12.15
C ARG A 32 -3.60 8.47 11.33
N PHE A 33 -4.73 8.03 11.83
CA PHE A 33 -6.04 8.30 11.26
C PHE A 33 -6.79 9.30 12.13
N ALA A 34 -7.44 10.28 11.49
CA ALA A 34 -8.25 11.28 12.18
C ALA A 34 -9.61 11.39 11.47
N ALA A 35 -10.69 11.19 12.22
CA ALA A 35 -12.05 11.39 11.71
C ALA A 35 -12.47 12.86 11.86
N GLU A 36 -13.16 13.40 10.87
CA GLU A 36 -13.61 14.79 10.85
C GLU A 36 -14.75 15.02 11.85
N VAL A 37 -14.67 16.10 12.61
CA VAL A 37 -15.69 16.45 13.64
C VAL A 37 -17.06 16.75 13.01
N ALA A 38 -17.06 17.33 11.81
CA ALA A 38 -18.29 17.74 11.09
C ALA A 38 -19.05 16.56 10.47
N LYS A 39 -18.46 15.37 10.48
CA LYS A 39 -19.03 14.14 9.87
C LYS A 39 -19.30 13.08 10.93
N GLY A 40 -19.85 11.98 10.53
CA GLY A 40 -20.02 10.81 11.39
C GLY A 40 -18.72 10.06 11.64
N GLY A 41 -18.69 9.19 12.64
CA GLY A 41 -17.60 8.25 12.84
C GLY A 41 -17.53 7.19 11.72
N ALA A 42 -16.41 6.50 11.63
CA ALA A 42 -16.18 5.48 10.60
C ALA A 42 -15.49 4.23 11.14
N ALA A 43 -15.82 3.08 10.59
CA ALA A 43 -14.97 1.90 10.70
C ALA A 43 -13.83 2.02 9.68
N ILE A 44 -12.60 1.73 10.09
CA ILE A 44 -11.41 1.76 9.24
C ILE A 44 -10.71 0.40 9.23
N GLN A 45 -10.14 0.05 8.09
CA GLN A 45 -9.25 -1.10 7.93
C GLN A 45 -8.05 -0.70 7.08
N LEU A 46 -6.85 -1.06 7.53
CA LEU A 46 -5.60 -0.87 6.82
C LEU A 46 -5.12 -2.22 6.28
N GLY A 47 -4.59 -2.27 5.06
CA GLY A 47 -4.04 -3.50 4.46
C GLY A 47 -3.91 -3.41 2.94
N GLY A 48 -3.34 -4.43 2.33
CA GLY A 48 -3.26 -4.52 0.88
C GLY A 48 -4.64 -4.58 0.24
N ALA A 49 -5.48 -5.53 0.64
CA ALA A 49 -6.87 -5.67 0.20
C ALA A 49 -7.85 -5.05 1.23
N ALA A 50 -7.62 -3.80 1.63
CA ALA A 50 -8.42 -3.16 2.67
C ALA A 50 -9.91 -3.14 2.32
N ASN A 51 -10.75 -3.63 3.24
CA ASN A 51 -12.20 -3.72 3.09
C ASN A 51 -12.89 -3.51 4.46
N ALA A 52 -13.22 -2.27 4.78
CA ALA A 52 -13.80 -1.94 6.08
C ALA A 52 -15.18 -2.58 6.28
N THR A 53 -15.38 -3.18 7.43
CA THR A 53 -16.63 -3.82 7.86
C THR A 53 -17.08 -3.28 9.20
N ASN A 54 -18.25 -3.70 9.67
CA ASN A 54 -18.74 -3.33 11.01
C ASN A 54 -17.83 -3.84 12.15
N SER A 55 -16.97 -4.83 11.87
CA SER A 55 -16.01 -5.39 12.83
C SER A 55 -14.64 -4.70 12.76
N SER A 56 -14.43 -3.77 11.83
CA SER A 56 -13.18 -3.04 11.70
C SER A 56 -13.01 -2.01 12.83
N LEU A 57 -11.79 -1.54 13.03
CA LEU A 57 -11.51 -0.51 14.04
C LEU A 57 -12.42 0.71 13.82
N TYR A 58 -13.15 1.08 14.86
CA TYR A 58 -14.06 2.23 14.80
C TYR A 58 -13.41 3.51 15.33
N LEU A 59 -13.55 4.58 14.57
CA LEU A 59 -13.22 5.94 14.97
C LEU A 59 -14.49 6.73 15.21
N GLU A 60 -14.63 7.32 16.39
CA GLU A 60 -15.64 8.33 16.67
C GLU A 60 -15.33 9.64 15.90
N LYS A 61 -16.35 10.48 15.74
CA LYS A 61 -16.15 11.81 15.14
C LYS A 61 -15.13 12.62 15.96
N GLY A 62 -14.16 13.21 15.30
CA GLY A 62 -13.09 13.98 15.93
C GLY A 62 -12.01 13.14 16.61
N GLU A 63 -12.14 11.83 16.62
CA GLU A 63 -11.15 10.94 17.22
C GLU A 63 -9.93 10.79 16.32
N THR A 64 -8.81 10.51 16.95
CA THR A 64 -7.54 10.17 16.30
C THR A 64 -7.00 8.88 16.86
N VAL A 65 -6.58 7.97 15.97
CA VAL A 65 -5.94 6.71 16.34
C VAL A 65 -4.63 6.54 15.58
N ILE A 66 -3.68 5.84 16.21
CA ILE A 66 -2.43 5.43 15.59
C ILE A 66 -2.47 3.93 15.39
N VAL A 67 -2.26 3.49 14.16
CA VAL A 67 -2.28 2.08 13.76
C VAL A 67 -0.93 1.70 13.19
N LYS A 68 -0.40 0.56 13.61
CA LYS A 68 0.75 -0.06 12.97
C LYS A 68 0.26 -0.94 11.81
N GLY A 69 0.75 -0.67 10.62
CA GLY A 69 0.61 -1.52 9.45
C GLY A 69 1.85 -2.40 9.24
N ASP A 70 2.08 -2.80 7.99
CA ASP A 70 3.23 -3.61 7.62
C ASP A 70 4.54 -2.84 7.77
N SER A 71 5.61 -3.57 8.03
CA SER A 71 6.96 -3.00 8.01
C SER A 71 7.33 -2.59 6.59
N PRO A 72 8.04 -1.46 6.40
CA PRO A 72 8.43 -1.02 5.08
C PRO A 72 9.40 -2.01 4.44
N VAL A 73 9.11 -2.39 3.19
CA VAL A 73 10.00 -3.18 2.33
C VAL A 73 10.37 -2.31 1.13
N ARG A 74 11.65 -2.28 0.80
CA ARG A 74 12.20 -1.63 -0.39
C ARG A 74 13.33 -2.48 -0.94
N MET A 75 13.22 -2.89 -2.21
CA MET A 75 14.23 -3.73 -2.86
C MET A 75 14.44 -3.25 -4.29
N GLY A 76 15.70 -3.31 -4.76
CA GLY A 76 16.02 -3.08 -6.16
C GLY A 76 15.51 -4.22 -7.05
N ILE A 77 15.19 -3.89 -8.29
CA ILE A 77 14.80 -4.84 -9.34
C ILE A 77 15.86 -4.84 -10.43
N THR A 78 16.38 -6.01 -10.77
CA THR A 78 17.41 -6.19 -11.80
C THR A 78 16.86 -6.71 -13.11
N GLY A 79 15.64 -7.22 -13.13
CA GLY A 79 15.02 -7.75 -14.33
C GLY A 79 13.53 -8.01 -14.17
N ALA A 80 12.84 -8.13 -15.31
CA ALA A 80 11.48 -8.64 -15.38
C ALA A 80 11.26 -9.38 -16.70
N THR A 81 10.35 -10.34 -16.70
CA THR A 81 9.99 -11.10 -17.90
C THR A 81 8.89 -10.42 -18.68
N SER A 82 9.00 -10.39 -20.01
CA SER A 82 7.89 -10.04 -20.90
C SER A 82 7.02 -11.29 -21.13
N ALA A 83 6.32 -11.72 -20.11
CA ALA A 83 5.52 -12.95 -20.08
C ALA A 83 4.19 -12.74 -19.36
N ASN A 84 3.32 -13.73 -19.44
CA ASN A 84 2.05 -13.76 -18.70
C ASN A 84 2.05 -14.97 -17.72
N PRO A 85 2.09 -14.75 -16.42
CA PRO A 85 2.24 -13.45 -15.71
C PRO A 85 3.68 -12.90 -15.74
N VAL A 86 3.82 -11.61 -15.42
CA VAL A 86 5.15 -10.97 -15.29
C VAL A 86 5.85 -11.47 -14.02
N VAL A 87 7.13 -11.85 -14.18
CA VAL A 87 8.02 -12.22 -13.07
C VAL A 87 9.14 -11.20 -12.95
N TYR A 88 9.31 -10.64 -11.76
CA TYR A 88 10.38 -9.70 -11.43
C TYR A 88 11.51 -10.39 -10.70
N THR A 89 12.75 -10.02 -11.05
CA THR A 89 13.97 -10.46 -10.36
C THR A 89 14.46 -9.34 -9.46
N ILE A 90 14.67 -9.64 -8.17
CA ILE A 90 15.17 -8.67 -7.20
C ILE A 90 16.69 -8.61 -7.18
N GLU A 91 17.21 -7.45 -6.85
CA GLU A 91 18.62 -7.24 -6.61
C GLU A 91 19.07 -7.97 -5.33
N ARG A 92 20.08 -8.81 -5.46
CA ARG A 92 20.71 -9.51 -4.33
C ARG A 92 22.00 -8.79 -3.94
N SER A 93 21.89 -7.72 -3.17
CA SER A 93 23.07 -7.07 -2.58
C SER A 93 23.18 -7.44 -1.09
N GLY A 94 24.36 -7.82 -0.64
CA GLY A 94 24.65 -7.99 0.78
C GLY A 94 23.97 -9.17 1.48
N GLY A 95 23.58 -10.23 0.76
CA GLY A 95 22.91 -11.41 1.35
C GLY A 95 21.44 -11.23 1.66
N ASN A 96 20.82 -10.15 1.22
CA ASN A 96 19.39 -9.92 1.40
C ASN A 96 18.57 -10.96 0.64
N HIS A 97 17.64 -11.58 1.34
CA HIS A 97 16.63 -12.44 0.76
C HIS A 97 15.39 -11.63 0.37
N ASN A 98 14.60 -12.15 -0.57
CA ASN A 98 13.32 -11.59 -0.91
C ASN A 98 12.43 -11.48 0.35
N GLN A 99 12.05 -10.26 0.71
CA GLN A 99 11.15 -9.98 1.83
C GLN A 99 9.67 -9.92 1.40
N ILE A 100 9.43 -9.97 0.10
CA ILE A 100 8.09 -9.96 -0.49
C ILE A 100 7.52 -11.37 -0.45
N LYS A 101 6.27 -11.48 -0.03
CA LYS A 101 5.55 -12.74 0.15
C LYS A 101 4.32 -12.80 -0.74
N VAL A 102 3.82 -13.99 -0.95
CA VAL A 102 2.53 -14.22 -1.60
C VAL A 102 1.42 -13.54 -0.78
N GLY A 103 0.56 -12.79 -1.46
CA GLY A 103 -0.52 -12.00 -0.85
C GLY A 103 -0.11 -10.57 -0.47
N ASP A 104 1.18 -10.21 -0.54
CA ASP A 104 1.61 -8.83 -0.38
C ASP A 104 1.11 -7.99 -1.57
N TYR A 105 0.80 -6.73 -1.30
CA TYR A 105 0.58 -5.73 -2.33
C TYR A 105 1.81 -4.86 -2.48
N VAL A 106 2.20 -4.61 -3.73
CA VAL A 106 3.43 -3.87 -4.04
C VAL A 106 3.20 -2.78 -5.08
N THR A 107 4.06 -1.78 -5.03
CA THR A 107 4.23 -0.77 -6.09
C THR A 107 5.63 -0.90 -6.66
N ILE A 108 5.71 -0.97 -7.99
CA ILE A 108 6.97 -1.05 -8.76
C ILE A 108 7.14 0.27 -9.49
N SER A 109 8.32 0.85 -9.38
CA SER A 109 8.63 2.15 -9.98
C SER A 109 10.08 2.23 -10.45
N GLY A 110 10.38 3.17 -11.35
CA GLY A 110 11.73 3.43 -11.83
C GLY A 110 12.22 2.48 -12.93
N ALA A 111 11.38 1.57 -13.43
CA ALA A 111 11.72 0.80 -14.62
C ALA A 111 11.76 1.72 -15.84
N ALA A 112 12.84 1.64 -16.66
CA ALA A 112 12.99 2.43 -17.88
C ALA A 112 11.89 2.11 -18.90
N THR A 113 11.48 0.85 -19.00
CA THR A 113 10.29 0.43 -19.76
C THR A 113 9.06 0.63 -18.88
N GLY A 114 8.33 1.71 -19.11
CA GLY A 114 7.23 2.18 -18.25
C GLY A 114 6.12 1.16 -18.01
N ALA A 115 5.91 0.21 -18.93
CA ALA A 115 4.92 -0.86 -18.77
C ALA A 115 5.17 -1.77 -17.54
N PHE A 116 6.41 -1.84 -17.08
CA PHE A 116 6.76 -2.59 -15.86
C PHE A 116 6.56 -1.79 -14.57
N ASN A 117 6.21 -0.51 -14.63
CA ASN A 117 5.87 0.28 -13.45
C ASN A 117 4.39 0.02 -13.10
N LEU A 118 4.17 -0.65 -11.99
CA LEU A 118 2.85 -1.09 -11.54
C LEU A 118 2.54 -0.50 -10.17
N SER A 119 1.28 -0.14 -9.95
CA SER A 119 0.84 0.45 -8.68
C SER A 119 -0.13 -0.47 -7.96
N HIS A 120 0.20 -0.83 -6.73
CA HIS A 120 -0.67 -1.56 -5.82
C HIS A 120 -1.22 -2.86 -6.44
N VAL A 121 -0.31 -3.73 -6.83
CA VAL A 121 -0.60 -5.02 -7.44
C VAL A 121 -0.28 -6.17 -6.48
N GLU A 122 -1.05 -7.25 -6.56
CA GLU A 122 -0.89 -8.41 -5.68
C GLU A 122 0.21 -9.35 -6.17
N VAL A 123 1.01 -9.83 -5.23
CA VAL A 123 2.03 -10.86 -5.45
C VAL A 123 1.39 -12.23 -5.35
N THR A 124 1.40 -13.00 -6.43
CA THR A 124 0.79 -14.34 -6.49
C THR A 124 1.78 -15.49 -6.33
N ALA A 125 3.07 -15.24 -6.54
CA ALA A 125 4.14 -16.20 -6.22
C ALA A 125 5.41 -15.45 -5.81
N ALA A 126 6.21 -16.07 -4.94
CA ALA A 126 7.47 -15.52 -4.47
C ALA A 126 8.50 -16.64 -4.25
N THR A 127 9.75 -16.36 -4.62
CA THR A 127 10.93 -17.21 -4.38
C THR A 127 11.99 -16.37 -3.65
N PRO A 128 13.13 -16.94 -3.24
CA PRO A 128 14.20 -16.15 -2.64
C PRO A 128 14.77 -15.03 -3.53
N THR A 129 14.52 -15.07 -4.85
CA THR A 129 15.12 -14.15 -5.82
C THR A 129 14.12 -13.47 -6.76
N THR A 130 12.87 -13.92 -6.77
CA THR A 130 11.85 -13.42 -7.69
C THR A 130 10.50 -13.26 -7.00
N PHE A 131 9.64 -12.46 -7.60
CA PHE A 131 8.20 -12.44 -7.29
C PHE A 131 7.39 -12.29 -8.57
N THR A 132 6.17 -12.79 -8.55
CA THR A 132 5.24 -12.81 -9.69
C THR A 132 4.04 -11.94 -9.38
N ILE A 133 3.65 -11.11 -10.35
CA ILE A 133 2.43 -10.31 -10.26
C ILE A 133 1.32 -11.01 -11.03
N GLY A 134 0.28 -11.43 -10.32
CA GLY A 134 -0.90 -12.02 -10.94
C GLY A 134 -1.70 -11.01 -11.74
N GLY A 135 -2.37 -11.50 -12.80
CA GLY A 135 -3.26 -10.68 -13.61
C GLY A 135 -2.58 -9.63 -14.50
N THR A 136 -1.24 -9.58 -14.52
CA THR A 136 -0.49 -8.70 -15.42
C THR A 136 0.08 -9.49 -16.57
N ASP A 137 -0.48 -9.27 -17.77
CA ASP A 137 0.04 -9.83 -19.01
C ASP A 137 1.15 -8.94 -19.58
N GLY A 138 2.38 -9.38 -19.43
CA GLY A 138 3.57 -8.71 -19.96
C GLY A 138 4.01 -9.18 -21.33
N SER A 139 3.28 -10.09 -21.98
CA SER A 139 3.70 -10.68 -23.27
C SER A 139 3.87 -9.65 -24.40
N GLY A 140 3.18 -8.51 -24.30
CA GLY A 140 3.32 -7.38 -25.22
C GLY A 140 4.31 -6.31 -24.74
N PHE A 141 4.97 -6.46 -23.59
CA PHE A 141 5.92 -5.46 -23.10
C PHE A 141 7.24 -5.55 -23.88
N ALA A 142 7.84 -4.40 -24.15
CA ALA A 142 9.23 -4.35 -24.62
C ALA A 142 10.15 -4.94 -23.52
N ALA A 143 11.39 -5.29 -23.91
CA ALA A 143 12.35 -5.82 -22.95
C ALA A 143 12.52 -4.92 -21.72
N PHE A 144 12.69 -5.53 -20.55
CA PHE A 144 12.92 -4.78 -19.32
C PHE A 144 14.22 -3.96 -19.43
N GLY A 145 14.08 -2.67 -19.39
CA GLY A 145 15.24 -1.76 -19.34
C GLY A 145 15.77 -1.67 -17.91
N THR A 146 17.05 -1.96 -17.74
CA THR A 146 17.76 -1.77 -16.47
C THR A 146 17.81 -0.28 -16.15
N GLY A 147 17.23 0.10 -15.04
CA GLY A 147 17.22 1.46 -14.49
C GLY A 147 17.39 1.40 -12.99
N THR A 148 16.90 2.41 -12.31
CA THR A 148 16.79 2.44 -10.84
C THR A 148 15.48 1.80 -10.37
N ALA A 149 15.06 0.71 -11.03
CA ALA A 149 13.78 0.07 -10.71
C ALA A 149 13.78 -0.49 -9.29
N GLU A 150 12.73 -0.23 -8.57
CA GLU A 150 12.54 -0.71 -7.21
C GLU A 150 11.11 -1.20 -6.97
N VAL A 151 10.99 -2.11 -6.02
CA VAL A 151 9.71 -2.55 -5.48
C VAL A 151 9.60 -2.09 -4.02
N ARG A 152 8.41 -1.63 -3.66
CA ARG A 152 8.02 -1.29 -2.29
C ARG A 152 6.70 -1.96 -1.96
N ASN A 153 6.54 -2.40 -0.71
CA ASN A 153 5.21 -2.81 -0.28
C ASN A 153 4.26 -1.61 -0.28
N SER A 154 3.00 -1.90 -0.55
CA SER A 154 1.94 -0.92 -0.75
C SER A 154 0.70 -1.32 0.04
N MET A 155 0.03 -0.35 0.63
CA MET A 155 -1.18 -0.54 1.42
C MET A 155 -2.26 0.42 0.96
N LYS A 156 -3.50 0.10 1.29
CA LYS A 156 -4.65 1.02 1.25
C LYS A 156 -5.30 1.04 2.61
N TYR A 157 -6.14 2.02 2.85
CA TYR A 157 -7.15 1.92 3.90
C TYR A 157 -8.54 2.02 3.31
N ALA A 158 -9.47 1.36 3.93
CA ALA A 158 -10.88 1.44 3.61
C ALA A 158 -11.62 2.07 4.77
N ILE A 159 -12.65 2.83 4.47
CA ILE A 159 -13.56 3.39 5.47
C ILE A 159 -14.99 3.01 5.15
N MET A 160 -15.77 2.74 6.21
CA MET A 160 -17.20 2.54 6.13
C MET A 160 -17.89 3.45 7.15
N PRO A 161 -18.74 4.39 6.71
CA PRO A 161 -19.42 5.30 7.62
C PRO A 161 -20.43 4.54 8.48
N LYS A 162 -20.63 5.02 9.71
CA LYS A 162 -21.63 4.47 10.64
C LYS A 162 -22.94 5.24 10.63
N THR A 163 -22.97 6.38 9.96
CA THR A 163 -24.15 7.26 9.90
C THR A 163 -24.48 7.67 8.47
N ALA A 164 -25.73 8.05 8.25
CA ALA A 164 -26.20 8.54 6.93
C ALA A 164 -25.54 9.88 6.51
N SER A 165 -24.92 10.60 7.44
CA SER A 165 -24.19 11.85 7.14
C SER A 165 -22.83 11.62 6.47
N GLY A 166 -22.43 10.37 6.29
CA GLY A 166 -21.13 10.00 5.74
C GLY A 166 -19.99 10.21 6.73
N SER A 167 -18.78 10.02 6.27
CA SER A 167 -17.55 10.18 7.06
C SER A 167 -16.41 10.69 6.20
N THR A 168 -15.51 11.46 6.81
CA THR A 168 -14.22 11.84 6.23
C THR A 168 -13.11 11.42 7.17
N VAL A 169 -12.14 10.69 6.66
CA VAL A 169 -10.99 10.24 7.43
C VAL A 169 -9.72 10.67 6.73
N HIS A 170 -8.87 11.36 7.48
CA HIS A 170 -7.54 11.78 7.07
C HIS A 170 -6.52 10.73 7.53
N CYS A 171 -5.64 10.31 6.64
CA CYS A 171 -4.53 9.43 6.94
C CYS A 171 -3.22 10.21 6.85
N THR A 172 -2.32 9.97 7.80
CA THR A 172 -0.97 10.56 7.81
C THR A 172 0.01 9.50 8.23
N GLU A 173 1.06 9.26 7.44
CA GLU A 173 2.14 8.39 7.86
C GLU A 173 3.08 9.14 8.81
N VAL A 174 3.37 8.54 9.96
CA VAL A 174 4.11 9.17 11.05
C VAL A 174 5.33 8.34 11.45
N GLN A 175 6.30 8.99 12.08
CA GLN A 175 7.46 8.36 12.68
C GLN A 175 7.49 8.66 14.17
N VAL A 176 7.80 7.64 14.98
CA VAL A 176 8.08 7.84 16.40
C VAL A 176 9.54 8.31 16.52
N VAL A 177 9.73 9.53 17.01
CA VAL A 177 11.05 10.06 17.33
C VAL A 177 11.25 9.92 18.83
N VAL A 178 12.20 9.08 19.24
CA VAL A 178 12.63 8.97 20.63
C VAL A 178 13.67 10.06 20.85
N SER A 179 13.40 10.97 21.75
CA SER A 179 14.31 12.02 22.19
C SER A 179 15.13 11.53 23.39
#